data_801862d99b212b4dbaafec745e0b29dd
#
_entry.id   801862d99b212b4dbaafec745e0b29dd
#
_cell.length_a   1.000
_cell.length_b   1.000
_cell.length_c   1.000
_cell.angle_alpha   90.00
_cell.angle_beta   90.00
_cell.angle_gamma   90.00
#
_symmetry.space_group_name_H-M   'P 1'
#
loop_
_entity.id
_entity.type
_entity.pdbx_description
1 polymer ?
#
loop_
_entity_poly.entity_id
_entity_poly.type
_entity_poly.pdbx_seq_one_letter_code
_entity_poly.pdbx_strand_id
1 'polypeptide(L)'
;IQLKLGIRYGLATGVFPIENRPNFNTNPDILSAFALHPYYRESRRIQGLTTIIEQDILPIENGCTATLPLNKVGDCEAIAIGNYANDHHYTQFQLPLQPKSLRWGGRWTGKPFTIPYRALIPVSFDNLLVCEKNISVSHIANGATRLQPVVLGIGQAAGMAAALCIEQGIKPQELSVRTLQNSLLTDKNARQAVIPLFNLPPDHPDWLHWQYYYLDHPELYPIDGNCPAFSNPRHPSKDSQPFNGIFQRQSHQDYSFTLTQGQFTGQTWKLVTLYPEINQQLQNIPTPSPRKVYGRLNFSGQWLILEGL
;
A
#
# COMPACT_ATOMS: atom_id res chain seq x y z
N ILE A 1 -0.71 0.69 -29.75
CA ILE A 1 -1.17 -0.51 -30.49
C ILE A 1 -1.90 -1.45 -29.52
N GLN A 2 -1.34 -1.80 -28.39
CA GLN A 2 -1.97 -2.72 -27.40
C GLN A 2 -3.29 -2.19 -26.83
N LEU A 3 -3.36 -0.90 -26.52
CA LEU A 3 -4.60 -0.27 -26.04
C LEU A 3 -5.72 -0.40 -27.08
N LYS A 4 -5.43 -0.12 -28.35
CA LYS A 4 -6.42 -0.25 -29.44
C LYS A 4 -6.90 -1.69 -29.65
N LEU A 5 -6.01 -2.66 -29.50
CA LEU A 5 -6.36 -4.09 -29.62
C LEU A 5 -7.23 -4.56 -28.44
N GLY A 6 -6.89 -4.15 -27.23
CA GLY A 6 -7.67 -4.48 -26.02
C GLY A 6 -9.08 -3.88 -26.08
N ILE A 7 -9.22 -2.66 -26.54
CA ILE A 7 -10.52 -2.00 -26.72
C ILE A 7 -11.34 -2.68 -27.80
N ARG A 8 -10.74 -2.99 -28.96
CA ARG A 8 -11.43 -3.75 -30.02
C ARG A 8 -11.92 -5.13 -29.56
N TYR A 9 -11.10 -5.81 -28.76
CA TYR A 9 -11.48 -7.10 -28.18
C TYR A 9 -12.66 -6.94 -27.21
N GLY A 10 -12.59 -5.96 -26.32
CA GLY A 10 -13.66 -5.68 -25.35
C GLY A 10 -14.99 -5.31 -26.01
N LEU A 11 -14.96 -4.55 -27.13
CA LEU A 11 -16.14 -4.24 -27.93
C LEU A 11 -16.70 -5.48 -28.63
N ALA A 12 -15.83 -6.26 -29.25
CA ALA A 12 -16.23 -7.46 -29.99
C ALA A 12 -16.79 -8.57 -29.09
N THR A 13 -16.36 -8.64 -27.83
CA THR A 13 -16.80 -9.66 -26.86
C THR A 13 -17.95 -9.19 -25.94
N GLY A 14 -18.40 -7.95 -26.10
CA GLY A 14 -19.47 -7.38 -25.25
C GLY A 14 -19.05 -7.13 -23.80
N VAL A 15 -17.76 -7.14 -23.47
CA VAL A 15 -17.25 -6.83 -22.12
C VAL A 15 -17.52 -5.36 -21.75
N PHE A 16 -17.66 -4.48 -22.77
CA PHE A 16 -18.09 -3.10 -22.56
C PHE A 16 -19.54 -2.94 -23.01
N PRO A 17 -20.54 -2.98 -22.08
CA PRO A 17 -21.93 -2.81 -22.46
C PRO A 17 -22.18 -1.42 -23.02
N ILE A 18 -22.81 -1.36 -24.16
CA ILE A 18 -23.18 -0.12 -24.89
C ILE A 18 -24.50 0.47 -24.35
N GLU A 19 -25.23 -0.31 -23.57
CA GLU A 19 -26.59 0.00 -23.13
C GLU A 19 -26.63 1.08 -22.03
N ASN A 20 -27.44 2.11 -22.28
CA ASN A 20 -27.86 3.14 -21.33
C ASN A 20 -26.99 4.39 -21.14
N ARG A 21 -26.60 5.08 -22.22
CA ARG A 21 -26.10 6.47 -22.09
C ARG A 21 -26.95 7.46 -22.86
N PRO A 22 -27.36 8.58 -22.22
CA PRO A 22 -28.12 9.61 -22.89
C PRO A 22 -27.25 10.42 -23.86
N ASN A 23 -27.74 10.54 -25.11
CA ASN A 23 -27.47 11.59 -26.10
C ASN A 23 -26.06 12.13 -26.27
N PHE A 24 -25.24 11.39 -27.00
CA PHE A 24 -24.17 12.02 -27.79
C PHE A 24 -24.41 11.74 -29.29
N ASN A 25 -24.56 12.80 -30.08
CA ASN A 25 -24.78 12.76 -31.53
C ASN A 25 -23.52 12.40 -32.37
N THR A 26 -22.63 11.62 -31.80
CA THR A 26 -21.41 11.12 -32.49
C THR A 26 -21.36 9.63 -32.23
N ASN A 27 -21.07 8.87 -33.26
CA ASN A 27 -21.05 7.41 -33.29
C ASN A 27 -20.86 6.79 -31.89
N PRO A 28 -21.95 6.39 -31.20
CA PRO A 28 -21.92 6.08 -29.76
C PRO A 28 -21.02 4.88 -29.42
N ASP A 29 -20.75 4.03 -30.41
CA ASP A 29 -20.06 2.76 -30.23
C ASP A 29 -18.57 2.91 -29.91
N ILE A 30 -17.98 4.05 -30.26
CA ILE A 30 -16.54 4.26 -30.10
C ILE A 30 -16.23 4.99 -28.76
N LEU A 31 -17.04 5.97 -28.41
CA LEU A 31 -16.75 6.84 -27.25
C LEU A 31 -17.00 6.18 -25.90
N SER A 32 -17.95 5.23 -25.82
CA SER A 32 -18.27 4.54 -24.57
C SER A 32 -17.21 3.54 -24.13
N ALA A 33 -16.39 3.04 -25.05
CA ALA A 33 -15.36 2.05 -24.78
C ALA A 33 -13.99 2.65 -24.46
N PHE A 34 -13.83 3.98 -24.62
CA PHE A 34 -12.58 4.66 -24.35
C PHE A 34 -12.67 5.45 -23.05
N ALA A 35 -11.63 5.36 -22.23
CA ALA A 35 -11.43 6.28 -21.13
C ALA A 35 -11.23 7.71 -21.71
N LEU A 36 -11.71 8.74 -20.97
CA LEU A 36 -11.51 10.15 -21.34
C LEU A 36 -10.03 10.51 -21.46
N HIS A 37 -9.20 9.87 -20.67
CA HIS A 37 -7.76 10.02 -20.71
C HIS A 37 -7.07 8.67 -20.86
N PRO A 38 -5.98 8.58 -21.65
CA PRO A 38 -5.19 7.36 -21.68
C PRO A 38 -4.56 7.12 -20.31
N TYR A 39 -4.67 5.90 -19.80
CA TYR A 39 -4.01 5.49 -18.59
C TYR A 39 -2.64 4.89 -18.92
N TYR A 40 -1.59 5.54 -18.46
CA TYR A 40 -0.22 5.06 -18.57
C TYR A 40 0.18 4.41 -17.25
N ARG A 41 0.24 3.10 -17.24
CA ARG A 41 0.65 2.31 -16.07
C ARG A 41 2.14 2.48 -15.78
N GLU A 42 2.93 2.48 -16.81
CA GLU A 42 4.36 2.71 -16.80
C GLU A 42 4.76 3.65 -17.92
N SER A 43 5.71 4.55 -17.63
CA SER A 43 6.21 5.52 -18.57
C SER A 43 7.71 5.70 -18.35
N ARG A 44 8.25 6.80 -18.85
CA ARG A 44 9.61 7.23 -18.59
C ARG A 44 9.76 7.55 -17.11
N ARG A 45 10.89 7.20 -16.55
CA ARG A 45 11.31 7.50 -15.18
C ARG A 45 12.51 8.41 -15.24
N ILE A 46 12.68 9.26 -14.23
CA ILE A 46 13.88 10.08 -14.12
C ILE A 46 15.07 9.23 -13.72
N GLN A 47 16.27 9.74 -13.95
CA GLN A 47 17.47 9.34 -13.28
C GLN A 47 17.63 10.27 -12.06
N GLY A 48 17.32 9.77 -10.88
CA GLY A 48 17.41 10.52 -9.64
C GLY A 48 18.74 10.35 -8.93
N LEU A 49 18.93 11.12 -7.86
CA LEU A 49 20.11 11.00 -6.99
C LEU A 49 20.22 9.62 -6.33
N THR A 50 19.09 8.93 -6.18
CA THR A 50 18.98 7.53 -5.78
C THR A 50 17.97 6.84 -6.68
N THR A 51 18.21 5.58 -7.05
CA THR A 51 17.27 4.75 -7.80
C THR A 51 16.81 3.60 -6.94
N ILE A 52 15.50 3.49 -6.75
CA ILE A 52 14.88 2.38 -6.03
C ILE A 52 14.99 1.12 -6.90
N ILE A 53 15.52 0.06 -6.36
CA ILE A 53 15.64 -1.25 -7.01
C ILE A 53 14.80 -2.29 -6.27
N GLU A 54 14.75 -3.50 -6.79
CA GLU A 54 13.91 -4.57 -6.24
C GLU A 54 14.28 -4.94 -4.80
N GLN A 55 15.55 -4.88 -4.45
CA GLN A 55 16.04 -5.18 -3.11
C GLN A 55 15.52 -4.18 -2.06
N ASP A 56 15.29 -2.93 -2.47
CA ASP A 56 14.81 -1.87 -1.56
C ASP A 56 13.33 -2.03 -1.17
N ILE A 57 12.60 -2.86 -1.91
CA ILE A 57 11.16 -3.09 -1.67
C ILE A 57 10.83 -4.52 -1.24
N LEU A 58 11.82 -5.40 -1.22
CA LEU A 58 11.65 -6.78 -0.76
C LEU A 58 11.90 -6.87 0.75
N PRO A 59 11.20 -7.78 1.44
CA PRO A 59 11.41 -7.99 2.86
C PRO A 59 12.82 -8.53 3.13
N ILE A 60 13.38 -8.12 4.25
CA ILE A 60 14.64 -8.65 4.75
C ILE A 60 14.42 -10.12 5.15
N GLU A 61 15.19 -11.05 4.55
CA GLU A 61 15.16 -12.48 4.87
C GLU A 61 13.73 -13.02 5.15
N ASN A 62 13.47 -13.38 6.41
CA ASN A 62 12.16 -13.86 6.88
C ASN A 62 11.29 -12.74 7.45
N GLY A 63 11.67 -11.49 7.30
CA GLY A 63 10.98 -10.33 7.82
C GLY A 63 9.66 -10.00 7.11
N CYS A 64 8.98 -9.01 7.62
CA CYS A 64 7.71 -8.49 7.10
C CYS A 64 7.82 -7.12 6.45
N THR A 65 8.96 -6.47 6.55
CA THR A 65 9.23 -5.14 5.96
C THR A 65 10.51 -5.14 5.15
N ALA A 66 10.62 -4.22 4.20
CA ALA A 66 11.87 -3.89 3.55
C ALA A 66 12.78 -3.08 4.52
N THR A 67 14.07 -3.03 4.22
CA THR A 67 15.01 -2.16 4.93
C THR A 67 14.62 -0.70 4.77
N LEU A 68 14.92 0.12 5.77
CA LEU A 68 14.82 1.57 5.62
C LEU A 68 15.94 2.08 4.70
N PRO A 69 15.63 3.02 3.79
CA PRO A 69 16.65 3.59 2.89
C PRO A 69 17.58 4.52 3.68
N LEU A 70 18.86 4.27 3.58
CA LEU A 70 19.89 5.07 4.23
C LEU A 70 20.72 5.84 3.20
N ASN A 71 21.11 7.05 3.54
CA ASN A 71 22.11 7.80 2.79
C ASN A 71 23.55 7.30 3.11
N LYS A 72 24.55 7.91 2.49
CA LYS A 72 25.95 7.51 2.67
C LYS A 72 26.52 7.72 4.09
N VAL A 73 25.86 8.56 4.89
CA VAL A 73 26.25 8.84 6.27
C VAL A 73 25.40 8.09 7.30
N GLY A 74 24.43 7.28 6.84
CA GLY A 74 23.60 6.44 7.71
C GLY A 74 22.24 7.04 8.09
N ASP A 75 21.90 8.24 7.61
CA ASP A 75 20.58 8.82 7.92
C ASP A 75 19.47 8.17 7.10
N CYS A 76 18.33 7.97 7.71
CA CYS A 76 17.14 7.43 7.05
C CYS A 76 16.51 8.47 6.11
N GLU A 77 16.33 8.09 4.83
CA GLU A 77 15.76 8.95 3.77
C GLU A 77 14.28 8.69 3.50
N ALA A 78 13.60 7.88 4.29
CA ALA A 78 12.19 7.54 4.09
C ALA A 78 11.27 8.76 4.16
N ILE A 79 10.40 8.93 3.16
CA ILE A 79 9.43 10.04 3.10
C ILE A 79 7.99 9.59 2.81
N ALA A 80 7.80 8.37 2.34
CA ALA A 80 6.49 7.80 2.06
C ALA A 80 6.54 6.27 2.21
N ILE A 81 5.37 5.68 2.44
CA ILE A 81 5.21 4.23 2.65
C ILE A 81 4.48 3.64 1.45
N GLY A 82 4.97 2.49 0.97
CA GLY A 82 4.30 1.65 0.01
C GLY A 82 4.08 0.24 0.54
N ASN A 83 2.97 -0.37 0.13
CA ASN A 83 2.66 -1.75 0.48
C ASN A 83 1.87 -2.40 -0.66
N TYR A 84 2.58 -2.87 -1.66
CA TYR A 84 1.98 -3.54 -2.81
C TYR A 84 2.94 -4.53 -3.45
N ALA A 85 2.36 -5.53 -4.11
CA ALA A 85 3.11 -6.50 -4.89
C ALA A 85 3.77 -5.85 -6.13
N ASN A 86 4.85 -6.46 -6.59
CA ASN A 86 5.41 -6.17 -7.90
C ASN A 86 4.50 -6.68 -9.01
N ASP A 87 3.47 -5.90 -9.33
CA ASP A 87 2.46 -6.24 -10.32
C ASP A 87 2.87 -5.79 -11.72
N HIS A 88 3.33 -6.74 -12.52
CA HIS A 88 3.68 -6.52 -13.92
C HIS A 88 2.68 -7.16 -14.86
N HIS A 89 2.21 -6.38 -15.82
CA HIS A 89 1.31 -6.84 -16.86
C HIS A 89 2.05 -7.02 -18.17
N TYR A 90 2.29 -8.26 -18.53
CA TYR A 90 2.89 -8.63 -19.80
C TYR A 90 1.82 -8.84 -20.87
N THR A 91 2.21 -8.69 -22.12
CA THR A 91 1.32 -9.03 -23.25
C THR A 91 1.05 -10.52 -23.26
N GLN A 92 -0.13 -10.91 -23.70
CA GLN A 92 -0.45 -12.33 -23.93
C GLN A 92 0.37 -12.94 -25.07
N PHE A 93 0.92 -12.09 -25.95
CA PHE A 93 1.78 -12.54 -27.04
C PHE A 93 3.19 -12.85 -26.53
N GLN A 94 3.70 -13.99 -26.92
CA GLN A 94 5.10 -14.34 -26.69
C GLN A 94 5.98 -13.49 -27.60
N LEU A 95 6.47 -12.39 -27.09
CA LEU A 95 7.50 -11.60 -27.75
C LEU A 95 8.88 -12.14 -27.35
N PRO A 96 9.86 -12.16 -28.28
CA PRO A 96 11.23 -12.50 -27.94
C PRO A 96 11.75 -11.52 -26.88
N LEU A 97 12.34 -12.06 -25.81
CA LEU A 97 12.97 -11.25 -24.78
C LEU A 97 14.37 -10.83 -25.25
N GLN A 98 14.79 -9.65 -24.81
CA GLN A 98 16.18 -9.26 -24.94
C GLN A 98 17.09 -10.26 -24.17
N PRO A 99 18.34 -10.47 -24.63
CA PRO A 99 19.28 -11.30 -23.90
C PRO A 99 19.37 -10.89 -22.42
N LYS A 100 19.37 -11.85 -21.51
CA LYS A 100 19.36 -11.66 -20.06
C LYS A 100 18.09 -11.00 -19.48
N SER A 101 17.06 -10.78 -20.25
CA SER A 101 15.76 -10.33 -19.74
C SER A 101 14.98 -11.49 -19.16
N LEU A 102 14.26 -11.24 -18.07
CA LEU A 102 13.35 -12.18 -17.43
C LEU A 102 11.93 -11.64 -17.46
N ARG A 103 10.96 -12.53 -17.68
CA ARG A 103 9.56 -12.24 -17.39
C ARG A 103 9.34 -12.35 -15.89
N TRP A 104 9.04 -11.24 -15.28
CA TRP A 104 8.72 -11.19 -13.86
C TRP A 104 7.22 -11.39 -13.66
N GLY A 105 6.84 -12.50 -13.06
CA GLY A 105 5.44 -12.89 -12.86
C GLY A 105 4.77 -12.30 -11.63
N GLY A 106 5.10 -11.09 -11.22
CA GLY A 106 4.53 -10.45 -10.05
C GLY A 106 4.68 -11.30 -8.78
N ARG A 107 5.60 -10.94 -7.92
CA ARG A 107 5.71 -11.54 -6.59
C ARG A 107 4.94 -10.70 -5.61
N TRP A 108 4.02 -11.30 -4.87
CA TRP A 108 3.43 -10.65 -3.72
C TRP A 108 4.55 -10.38 -2.70
N THR A 109 4.85 -9.13 -2.44
CA THR A 109 5.72 -8.76 -1.34
C THR A 109 4.93 -8.80 -0.04
N GLY A 110 3.66 -8.37 -0.09
CA GLY A 110 2.71 -8.38 1.04
C GLY A 110 3.17 -7.56 2.24
N LYS A 111 4.19 -6.69 2.04
CA LYS A 111 5.01 -6.14 3.12
C LYS A 111 5.39 -4.71 2.79
N PRO A 112 5.33 -3.76 3.74
CA PRO A 112 5.63 -2.38 3.46
C PRO A 112 7.10 -2.14 3.16
N PHE A 113 7.31 -1.15 2.33
CA PHE A 113 8.59 -0.55 1.98
C PHE A 113 8.46 0.98 2.05
N THR A 114 9.56 1.69 1.94
CA THR A 114 9.55 3.14 1.98
C THR A 114 10.20 3.74 0.75
N ILE A 115 9.83 4.98 0.43
CA ILE A 115 10.36 5.75 -0.69
C ILE A 115 11.41 6.72 -0.16
N PRO A 116 12.66 6.70 -0.67
CA PRO A 116 13.69 7.68 -0.29
C PRO A 116 13.45 9.02 -0.99
N TYR A 117 13.69 10.12 -0.29
CA TYR A 117 13.56 11.48 -0.82
C TYR A 117 14.38 11.70 -2.11
N ARG A 118 15.61 11.20 -2.14
CA ARG A 118 16.53 11.39 -3.27
C ARG A 118 16.07 10.71 -4.57
N ALA A 119 15.09 9.79 -4.51
CA ALA A 119 14.48 9.23 -5.70
C ALA A 119 13.56 10.22 -6.44
N LEU A 120 13.18 11.33 -5.80
CA LEU A 120 12.36 12.38 -6.37
C LEU A 120 13.18 13.49 -7.07
N ILE A 121 14.49 13.53 -6.85
CA ILE A 121 15.37 14.61 -7.29
C ILE A 121 16.17 14.17 -8.53
N PRO A 122 15.96 14.79 -9.71
CA PRO A 122 16.73 14.45 -10.90
C PRO A 122 18.21 14.83 -10.76
N VAL A 123 19.09 13.99 -11.33
CA VAL A 123 20.54 14.28 -11.36
C VAL A 123 20.88 15.52 -12.22
N SER A 124 20.07 15.76 -13.26
CA SER A 124 20.39 16.76 -14.31
C SER A 124 19.69 18.11 -14.12
N PHE A 125 18.85 18.27 -13.10
CA PHE A 125 18.05 19.49 -12.89
C PHE A 125 18.04 19.89 -11.43
N ASP A 126 18.37 21.13 -11.16
CA ASP A 126 18.52 21.65 -9.79
C ASP A 126 17.20 22.00 -9.10
N ASN A 127 16.20 22.48 -9.84
CA ASN A 127 14.95 23.02 -9.29
C ASN A 127 13.73 22.18 -9.71
N LEU A 128 13.88 20.85 -9.73
CA LEU A 128 12.82 19.94 -10.10
C LEU A 128 12.64 18.85 -9.05
N LEU A 129 11.39 18.63 -8.66
CA LEU A 129 10.96 17.46 -7.89
C LEU A 129 9.92 16.68 -8.69
N VAL A 130 10.03 15.38 -8.70
CA VAL A 130 9.07 14.48 -9.32
C VAL A 130 8.15 13.91 -8.27
N CYS A 131 6.83 13.99 -8.49
CA CYS A 131 5.82 13.71 -7.48
C CYS A 131 4.85 12.57 -7.84
N GLU A 132 5.23 11.71 -8.81
CA GLU A 132 4.33 10.67 -9.31
C GLU A 132 5.12 9.38 -9.61
N LYS A 133 4.54 8.43 -10.30
CA LYS A 133 5.13 7.11 -10.65
C LYS A 133 6.37 7.17 -11.54
N ASN A 134 6.75 8.33 -11.99
CA ASN A 134 7.96 8.59 -12.79
C ASN A 134 9.21 8.95 -11.95
N ILE A 135 9.17 8.71 -10.64
CA ILE A 135 10.36 8.79 -9.76
C ILE A 135 11.49 7.89 -10.27
N SER A 136 12.68 8.05 -9.70
CA SER A 136 13.83 7.20 -10.02
C SER A 136 13.66 5.81 -9.41
N VAL A 137 13.25 4.86 -10.24
CA VAL A 137 12.93 3.49 -9.83
C VAL A 137 13.19 2.51 -10.97
N SER A 138 13.63 1.30 -10.65
CA SER A 138 13.81 0.23 -11.64
C SER A 138 12.46 -0.18 -12.27
N HIS A 139 12.51 -0.84 -13.41
CA HIS A 139 11.30 -1.36 -14.05
C HIS A 139 10.53 -2.32 -13.12
N ILE A 140 11.25 -3.22 -12.46
CA ILE A 140 10.65 -4.23 -11.57
C ILE A 140 10.04 -3.56 -10.33
N ALA A 141 10.80 -2.73 -9.63
CA ALA A 141 10.31 -2.04 -8.43
C ALA A 141 9.14 -1.09 -8.72
N ASN A 142 9.07 -0.52 -9.93
CA ASN A 142 7.95 0.32 -10.34
C ASN A 142 6.60 -0.42 -10.31
N GLY A 143 6.58 -1.72 -10.48
CA GLY A 143 5.37 -2.52 -10.32
C GLY A 143 4.69 -2.32 -8.97
N ALA A 144 5.45 -2.09 -7.90
CA ALA A 144 4.96 -1.86 -6.56
C ALA A 144 4.81 -0.36 -6.21
N THR A 145 5.71 0.51 -6.71
CA THR A 145 5.74 1.93 -6.31
C THR A 145 4.73 2.81 -7.03
N ARG A 146 4.17 2.37 -8.16
CA ARG A 146 3.25 3.15 -9.01
C ARG A 146 1.79 3.17 -8.54
N LEU A 147 1.46 2.56 -7.42
CA LEU A 147 0.08 2.47 -6.91
C LEU A 147 -0.38 3.80 -6.33
N GLN A 148 -1.66 4.09 -6.52
CA GLN A 148 -2.25 5.37 -6.09
C GLN A 148 -1.94 5.74 -4.62
N PRO A 149 -2.08 4.86 -3.62
CA PRO A 149 -1.76 5.23 -2.23
C PRO A 149 -0.29 5.64 -2.06
N VAL A 150 0.64 4.95 -2.72
CA VAL A 150 2.07 5.29 -2.69
C VAL A 150 2.31 6.64 -3.35
N VAL A 151 1.71 6.84 -4.54
CA VAL A 151 1.83 8.08 -5.31
C VAL A 151 1.25 9.29 -4.57
N LEU A 152 0.16 9.13 -3.82
CA LEU A 152 -0.38 10.18 -2.96
C LEU A 152 0.64 10.59 -1.88
N GLY A 153 1.27 9.62 -1.22
CA GLY A 153 2.32 9.90 -0.23
C GLY A 153 3.55 10.57 -0.85
N ILE A 154 3.97 10.13 -2.04
CA ILE A 154 5.05 10.78 -2.80
C ILE A 154 4.68 12.22 -3.14
N GLY A 155 3.46 12.46 -3.62
CA GLY A 155 2.96 13.79 -3.99
C GLY A 155 2.93 14.74 -2.80
N GLN A 156 2.46 14.27 -1.64
CA GLN A 156 2.46 15.05 -0.40
C GLN A 156 3.89 15.42 0.02
N ALA A 157 4.81 14.46 0.01
CA ALA A 157 6.20 14.70 0.37
C ALA A 157 6.89 15.66 -0.61
N ALA A 158 6.64 15.53 -1.92
CA ALA A 158 7.18 16.45 -2.93
C ALA A 158 6.64 17.88 -2.76
N GLY A 159 5.33 18.03 -2.49
CA GLY A 159 4.71 19.33 -2.22
C GLY A 159 5.26 19.99 -0.98
N MET A 160 5.40 19.25 0.13
CA MET A 160 6.02 19.75 1.35
C MET A 160 7.49 20.15 1.14
N ALA A 161 8.25 19.32 0.44
CA ALA A 161 9.65 19.63 0.11
C ALA A 161 9.78 20.90 -0.74
N ALA A 162 8.91 21.09 -1.74
CA ALA A 162 8.90 22.28 -2.56
C ALA A 162 8.61 23.55 -1.75
N ALA A 163 7.63 23.49 -0.84
CA ALA A 163 7.32 24.60 0.06
C ALA A 163 8.51 24.95 0.95
N LEU A 164 9.13 23.97 1.59
CA LEU A 164 10.31 24.17 2.44
C LEU A 164 11.51 24.72 1.66
N CYS A 165 11.72 24.28 0.42
CA CYS A 165 12.78 24.81 -0.43
C CYS A 165 12.56 26.30 -0.74
N ILE A 166 11.32 26.72 -1.00
CA ILE A 166 10.96 28.11 -1.26
C ILE A 166 11.15 28.96 0.01
N GLU A 167 10.67 28.48 1.14
CA GLU A 167 10.78 29.17 2.43
C GLU A 167 12.24 29.40 2.85
N GLN A 168 13.11 28.42 2.58
CA GLN A 168 14.52 28.46 2.95
C GLN A 168 15.43 29.05 1.87
N GLY A 169 14.91 29.29 0.66
CA GLY A 169 15.69 29.77 -0.46
C GLY A 169 16.78 28.79 -0.96
N ILE A 170 16.52 27.48 -0.85
CA ILE A 170 17.46 26.41 -1.18
C ILE A 170 16.93 25.51 -2.31
N LYS A 171 17.83 24.74 -2.92
CA LYS A 171 17.47 23.73 -3.92
C LYS A 171 17.01 22.42 -3.28
N PRO A 172 16.22 21.58 -3.98
CA PRO A 172 15.76 20.29 -3.47
C PRO A 172 16.87 19.38 -2.94
N GLN A 173 18.03 19.34 -3.58
CA GLN A 173 19.16 18.53 -3.14
C GLN A 173 19.84 19.02 -1.85
N GLU A 174 19.61 20.28 -1.46
CA GLU A 174 20.16 20.93 -0.26
C GLU A 174 19.21 20.81 0.94
N LEU A 175 17.95 20.44 0.68
CA LEU A 175 16.95 20.27 1.75
C LEU A 175 17.33 19.11 2.66
N SER A 176 17.39 19.36 3.96
CA SER A 176 17.54 18.32 4.96
C SER A 176 16.36 17.38 4.94
N VAL A 177 16.61 16.09 4.72
CA VAL A 177 15.56 15.05 4.74
C VAL A 177 14.87 15.01 6.10
N ARG A 178 15.61 15.22 7.19
CA ARG A 178 15.05 15.28 8.55
C ARG A 178 14.07 16.46 8.71
N THR A 179 14.36 17.61 8.12
CA THR A 179 13.44 18.76 8.13
C THR A 179 12.14 18.42 7.41
N LEU A 180 12.23 17.77 6.25
CA LEU A 180 11.07 17.30 5.50
C LEU A 180 10.27 16.27 6.31
N GLN A 181 10.93 15.27 6.89
CA GLN A 181 10.30 14.24 7.72
C GLN A 181 9.56 14.85 8.92
N ASN A 182 10.19 15.81 9.60
CA ASN A 182 9.56 16.52 10.72
C ASN A 182 8.27 17.22 10.28
N SER A 183 8.31 17.94 9.15
CA SER A 183 7.15 18.63 8.61
C SER A 183 6.03 17.64 8.22
N LEU A 184 6.35 16.53 7.58
CA LEU A 184 5.38 15.49 7.22
C LEU A 184 4.73 14.83 8.46
N LEU A 185 5.54 14.53 9.48
CA LEU A 185 5.08 13.86 10.71
C LEU A 185 4.23 14.75 11.61
N THR A 186 4.44 16.08 11.58
CA THR A 186 3.79 17.03 12.48
C THR A 186 2.74 17.91 11.82
N ASP A 187 2.52 17.78 10.51
CA ASP A 187 1.47 18.52 9.81
C ASP A 187 0.11 18.30 10.47
N LYS A 188 -0.59 19.39 10.79
CA LYS A 188 -1.87 19.33 11.50
C LYS A 188 -3.04 18.95 10.62
N ASN A 189 -2.93 19.22 9.32
CA ASN A 189 -4.00 19.00 8.35
C ASN A 189 -3.87 17.66 7.63
N ALA A 190 -2.62 17.23 7.36
CA ALA A 190 -2.32 16.06 6.56
C ALA A 190 -1.06 15.35 7.05
N ARG A 191 -1.09 14.88 8.31
CA ARG A 191 0.01 14.10 8.90
C ARG A 191 0.31 12.86 8.07
N GLN A 192 1.59 12.64 7.76
CA GLN A 192 2.05 11.49 6.99
C GLN A 192 3.08 10.68 7.76
N ALA A 193 2.83 9.37 7.88
CA ALA A 193 3.84 8.43 8.38
C ALA A 193 4.96 8.24 7.36
N VAL A 194 6.19 8.14 7.82
CA VAL A 194 7.37 7.87 6.99
C VAL A 194 7.99 6.51 7.30
N ILE A 195 7.79 5.99 8.51
CA ILE A 195 8.18 4.65 8.93
C ILE A 195 6.92 3.79 9.09
N PRO A 196 6.79 2.62 8.44
CA PRO A 196 5.66 1.73 8.64
C PRO A 196 5.74 1.03 9.99
N LEU A 197 4.68 1.16 10.81
CA LEU A 197 4.53 0.49 12.10
C LEU A 197 3.14 -0.13 12.19
N PHE A 198 3.06 -1.48 12.17
CA PHE A 198 1.77 -2.18 12.08
C PHE A 198 0.93 -2.09 13.36
N ASN A 199 1.57 -2.12 14.51
CA ASN A 199 0.92 -2.13 15.82
C ASN A 199 0.81 -0.74 16.46
N LEU A 200 1.20 0.31 15.73
CA LEU A 200 1.21 1.68 16.25
C LEU A 200 0.58 2.63 15.22
N PRO A 201 -0.75 2.83 15.27
CA PRO A 201 -1.44 3.70 14.33
C PRO A 201 -1.19 5.18 14.62
N PRO A 202 -1.40 6.09 13.64
CA PRO A 202 -1.09 7.53 13.76
C PRO A 202 -1.85 8.28 14.86
N ASP A 203 -2.94 7.75 15.38
CA ASP A 203 -3.73 8.31 16.48
C ASP A 203 -3.24 7.86 17.87
N HIS A 204 -2.27 6.93 17.92
CA HIS A 204 -1.67 6.52 19.19
C HIS A 204 -0.79 7.63 19.77
N PRO A 205 -0.85 7.92 21.11
CA PRO A 205 -0.07 8.98 21.74
C PRO A 205 1.44 8.90 21.48
N ASP A 206 1.97 7.67 21.49
CA ASP A 206 3.42 7.45 21.32
C ASP A 206 3.85 7.27 19.86
N TRP A 207 2.92 7.35 18.90
CA TRP A 207 3.23 7.11 17.50
C TRP A 207 4.33 8.03 16.98
N LEU A 208 4.25 9.34 17.27
CA LEU A 208 5.23 10.31 16.83
C LEU A 208 6.63 10.05 17.42
N HIS A 209 6.68 9.68 18.69
CA HIS A 209 7.92 9.28 19.36
C HIS A 209 8.62 8.13 18.62
N TRP A 210 7.88 7.07 18.28
CA TRP A 210 8.45 5.89 17.62
C TRP A 210 8.77 6.11 16.15
N GLN A 211 8.08 7.02 15.45
CA GLN A 211 8.51 7.48 14.13
C GLN A 211 9.91 8.10 14.23
N TYR A 212 10.14 9.02 15.16
CA TYR A 212 11.45 9.62 15.39
C TYR A 212 12.49 8.63 15.85
N TYR A 213 12.14 7.74 16.76
CA TYR A 213 13.07 6.74 17.28
C TYR A 213 13.71 5.92 16.15
N TYR A 214 12.92 5.40 15.23
CA TYR A 214 13.45 4.62 14.10
C TYR A 214 14.05 5.47 12.97
N LEU A 215 13.75 6.75 12.90
CA LEU A 215 14.47 7.66 12.02
C LEU A 215 15.88 7.96 12.56
N ASP A 216 16.04 7.98 13.88
CA ASP A 216 17.33 8.21 14.56
C ASP A 216 18.15 6.92 14.71
N HIS A 217 17.47 5.77 14.77
CA HIS A 217 18.03 4.44 14.95
C HIS A 217 17.48 3.45 13.90
N PRO A 218 17.76 3.68 12.61
CA PRO A 218 17.20 2.85 11.53
C PRO A 218 17.67 1.39 11.59
N GLU A 219 18.81 1.11 12.20
CA GLU A 219 19.34 -0.22 12.43
C GLU A 219 18.51 -1.03 13.45
N LEU A 220 17.74 -0.35 14.30
CA LEU A 220 16.83 -0.98 15.27
C LEU A 220 15.41 -1.18 14.74
N TYR A 221 15.15 -0.79 13.48
CA TYR A 221 13.83 -0.94 12.88
C TYR A 221 13.43 -2.43 12.80
N PRO A 222 12.28 -2.82 13.37
CA PRO A 222 11.90 -4.23 13.49
C PRO A 222 11.58 -4.84 12.12
N ILE A 223 12.16 -6.00 11.85
CA ILE A 223 11.99 -6.73 10.57
C ILE A 223 10.56 -7.20 10.33
N ASP A 224 9.73 -7.29 11.36
CA ASP A 224 8.31 -7.62 11.28
C ASP A 224 7.41 -6.37 11.19
N GLY A 225 7.98 -5.17 11.32
CA GLY A 225 7.26 -3.90 11.26
C GLY A 225 6.43 -3.57 12.50
N ASN A 226 6.60 -4.32 13.61
CA ASN A 226 5.91 -4.08 14.87
C ASN A 226 6.85 -3.41 15.88
N CYS A 227 6.42 -2.32 16.48
CA CYS A 227 7.15 -1.67 17.56
C CYS A 227 7.20 -2.59 18.77
N PRO A 228 8.39 -3.06 19.25
CA PRO A 228 8.50 -4.03 20.34
C PRO A 228 8.01 -3.51 21.70
N ALA A 229 7.98 -2.18 21.89
CA ALA A 229 7.49 -1.57 23.11
C ALA A 229 5.98 -1.78 23.34
N PHE A 230 5.26 -2.14 22.30
CA PHE A 230 3.84 -2.43 22.35
C PHE A 230 3.63 -3.91 22.02
N SER A 231 3.59 -4.73 23.07
CA SER A 231 3.05 -6.09 22.96
C SER A 231 1.58 -5.97 22.61
N ASN A 232 1.31 -5.80 21.31
CA ASN A 232 0.02 -5.92 20.67
C ASN A 232 -1.22 -5.67 21.60
N PRO A 233 -1.41 -4.50 22.21
CA PRO A 233 -2.72 -4.13 22.68
C PRO A 233 -3.44 -3.70 21.42
N ARG A 234 -4.08 -4.67 20.78
CA ARG A 234 -5.11 -4.35 19.83
C ARG A 234 -6.07 -3.42 20.51
N HIS A 235 -6.06 -2.18 20.16
CA HIS A 235 -7.23 -1.37 20.38
C HIS A 235 -8.24 -1.86 19.34
N PRO A 236 -9.28 -2.62 19.76
CA PRO A 236 -10.39 -2.87 18.84
C PRO A 236 -10.79 -1.52 18.29
N SER A 237 -11.13 -1.48 17.00
CA SER A 237 -11.58 -0.23 16.39
C SER A 237 -12.70 0.36 17.25
N LYS A 238 -12.89 1.68 17.25
CA LYS A 238 -13.98 2.33 18.00
C LYS A 238 -15.36 1.73 17.68
N ASP A 239 -15.45 1.07 16.53
CA ASP A 239 -16.66 0.41 16.04
C ASP A 239 -16.69 -1.09 16.35
N SER A 240 -15.70 -1.62 17.07
CA SER A 240 -15.65 -3.02 17.46
C SER A 240 -16.71 -3.32 18.52
N GLN A 241 -17.52 -4.31 18.25
CA GLN A 241 -18.62 -4.75 19.14
C GLN A 241 -18.47 -6.21 19.51
N PRO A 242 -18.99 -6.63 20.66
CA PRO A 242 -19.04 -8.05 21.04
C PRO A 242 -20.15 -8.77 20.24
N PHE A 243 -19.80 -9.95 19.74
CA PHE A 243 -20.74 -10.87 19.10
C PHE A 243 -20.69 -12.22 19.79
N ASN A 244 -21.86 -12.78 20.12
CA ASN A 244 -22.02 -14.14 20.62
C ASN A 244 -22.54 -15.03 19.50
N GLY A 245 -21.95 -16.21 19.34
CA GLY A 245 -22.33 -17.09 18.24
C GLY A 245 -21.60 -18.44 18.26
N ILE A 246 -21.86 -19.20 17.22
CA ILE A 246 -21.23 -20.51 16.99
C ILE A 246 -20.15 -20.33 15.92
N PHE A 247 -18.93 -20.59 16.32
CA PHE A 247 -17.78 -20.67 15.42
C PHE A 247 -17.76 -22.01 14.70
N GLN A 248 -17.50 -21.98 13.39
CA GLN A 248 -17.28 -23.16 12.56
C GLN A 248 -16.06 -22.96 11.65
N ARG A 249 -15.23 -23.98 11.56
CA ARG A 249 -14.11 -24.05 10.61
C ARG A 249 -14.42 -25.16 9.60
N GLN A 250 -14.49 -24.78 8.33
CA GLN A 250 -14.74 -25.71 7.22
C GLN A 250 -13.43 -26.27 6.64
N SER A 251 -12.41 -25.42 6.54
CA SER A 251 -11.08 -25.78 6.10
C SER A 251 -10.02 -24.81 6.65
N HIS A 252 -8.78 -24.96 6.23
CA HIS A 252 -7.72 -24.01 6.57
C HIS A 252 -8.09 -22.60 6.09
N GLN A 253 -8.18 -21.65 7.01
CA GLN A 253 -8.57 -20.26 6.78
C GLN A 253 -10.01 -20.03 6.25
N ASP A 254 -10.86 -21.03 6.30
CA ASP A 254 -12.28 -20.88 5.95
C ASP A 254 -13.14 -21.01 7.22
N TYR A 255 -13.54 -19.86 7.75
CA TYR A 255 -14.25 -19.75 9.02
C TYR A 255 -15.61 -19.09 8.81
N SER A 256 -16.60 -19.57 9.55
CA SER A 256 -17.92 -18.95 9.65
C SER A 256 -18.34 -18.76 11.10
N PHE A 257 -19.26 -17.83 11.31
CA PHE A 257 -19.79 -17.49 12.61
C PHE A 257 -21.29 -17.24 12.54
N THR A 258 -22.08 -18.08 13.19
CA THR A 258 -23.53 -17.94 13.26
C THR A 258 -23.91 -17.21 14.53
N LEU A 259 -24.51 -16.03 14.39
CA LEU A 259 -24.88 -15.19 15.54
C LEU A 259 -26.02 -15.83 16.33
N THR A 260 -25.87 -15.88 17.66
CA THR A 260 -26.89 -16.42 18.57
C THR A 260 -27.63 -15.36 19.36
N GLN A 261 -27.18 -14.11 19.30
CA GLN A 261 -27.79 -12.98 20.01
C GLN A 261 -27.76 -11.70 19.17
N GLY A 262 -28.68 -10.78 19.44
CA GLY A 262 -28.75 -9.48 18.80
C GLY A 262 -29.64 -9.44 17.55
N GLN A 263 -29.60 -8.32 16.85
CA GLN A 263 -30.46 -8.02 15.70
C GLN A 263 -30.30 -9.03 14.54
N PHE A 264 -29.16 -9.66 14.41
CA PHE A 264 -28.84 -10.58 13.30
C PHE A 264 -28.75 -12.04 13.78
N THR A 265 -29.48 -12.40 14.83
CA THR A 265 -29.55 -13.77 15.35
C THR A 265 -29.96 -14.76 14.27
N GLY A 266 -29.26 -15.89 14.20
CA GLY A 266 -29.46 -16.94 13.20
C GLY A 266 -28.75 -16.71 11.88
N GLN A 267 -28.22 -15.53 11.62
CA GLN A 267 -27.43 -15.28 10.41
C GLN A 267 -26.00 -15.79 10.55
N THR A 268 -25.53 -16.39 9.49
CA THR A 268 -24.13 -16.87 9.39
C THR A 268 -23.31 -15.89 8.57
N TRP A 269 -22.21 -15.47 9.15
CA TRP A 269 -21.25 -14.55 8.56
C TRP A 269 -19.93 -15.25 8.27
N LYS A 270 -19.28 -14.92 7.16
CA LYS A 270 -17.92 -15.34 6.92
C LYS A 270 -17.00 -14.61 7.89
N LEU A 271 -16.23 -15.37 8.68
CA LEU A 271 -15.33 -14.80 9.67
C LEU A 271 -13.96 -14.54 9.02
N VAL A 272 -13.49 -13.31 9.10
CA VAL A 272 -12.19 -12.90 8.58
C VAL A 272 -11.43 -12.11 9.62
N THR A 273 -10.11 -12.21 9.61
CA THR A 273 -9.25 -11.40 10.46
C THR A 273 -8.02 -10.94 9.70
N LEU A 274 -7.56 -9.73 10.03
CA LEU A 274 -6.30 -9.18 9.52
C LEU A 274 -5.13 -9.45 10.48
N TYR A 275 -5.40 -10.13 11.61
CA TYR A 275 -4.42 -10.39 12.66
C TYR A 275 -3.94 -11.83 12.60
N PRO A 276 -2.66 -12.08 12.25
CA PRO A 276 -2.09 -13.43 12.14
C PRO A 276 -2.26 -14.27 13.39
N GLU A 277 -2.11 -13.67 14.56
CA GLU A 277 -2.24 -14.34 15.85
C GLU A 277 -3.69 -14.75 16.19
N ILE A 278 -4.70 -13.96 15.78
CA ILE A 278 -6.09 -14.39 15.85
C ILE A 278 -6.32 -15.56 14.90
N ASN A 279 -5.81 -15.48 13.68
CA ASN A 279 -5.92 -16.58 12.74
C ASN A 279 -5.29 -17.86 13.29
N GLN A 280 -4.13 -17.76 13.94
CA GLN A 280 -3.48 -18.90 14.59
C GLN A 280 -4.34 -19.46 15.75
N GLN A 281 -4.98 -18.60 16.54
CA GLN A 281 -5.90 -19.04 17.58
C GLN A 281 -7.13 -19.74 16.98
N LEU A 282 -7.74 -19.18 15.90
CA LEU A 282 -8.87 -19.78 15.21
C LEU A 282 -8.57 -21.18 14.66
N GLN A 283 -7.34 -21.43 14.25
CA GLN A 283 -6.92 -22.76 13.77
C GLN A 283 -6.95 -23.81 14.87
N ASN A 284 -6.79 -23.40 16.12
CA ASN A 284 -6.73 -24.29 17.29
C ASN A 284 -8.06 -24.39 18.05
N ILE A 285 -9.06 -23.60 17.72
CA ILE A 285 -10.37 -23.64 18.37
C ILE A 285 -11.14 -24.89 17.94
N PRO A 286 -11.73 -25.66 18.87
CA PRO A 286 -12.65 -26.74 18.54
C PRO A 286 -13.83 -26.25 17.68
N THR A 287 -14.25 -27.06 16.74
CA THR A 287 -15.34 -26.71 15.81
C THR A 287 -16.38 -27.82 15.73
N PRO A 288 -17.69 -27.56 15.81
CA PRO A 288 -18.28 -26.24 16.15
C PRO A 288 -18.09 -25.89 17.64
N SER A 289 -18.03 -24.59 17.96
CA SER A 289 -17.99 -24.17 19.36
C SER A 289 -18.66 -22.80 19.60
N PRO A 290 -19.38 -22.63 20.72
CA PRO A 290 -19.90 -21.32 21.12
C PRO A 290 -18.73 -20.40 21.52
N ARG A 291 -18.77 -19.15 21.05
CA ARG A 291 -17.76 -18.14 21.33
C ARG A 291 -18.37 -16.75 21.47
N LYS A 292 -17.69 -15.94 22.24
CA LYS A 292 -17.83 -14.50 22.22
C LYS A 292 -16.61 -13.94 21.50
N VAL A 293 -16.84 -13.11 20.50
CA VAL A 293 -15.78 -12.51 19.68
C VAL A 293 -16.00 -11.00 19.60
N TYR A 294 -14.94 -10.26 19.31
CA TYR A 294 -14.99 -8.81 19.14
C TYR A 294 -14.63 -8.44 17.72
N GLY A 295 -15.43 -7.56 17.12
CA GLY A 295 -15.20 -7.16 15.74
C GLY A 295 -16.31 -6.27 15.19
N ARG A 296 -16.43 -6.21 13.88
CA ARG A 296 -17.43 -5.39 13.19
C ARG A 296 -18.01 -6.13 11.99
N LEU A 297 -19.29 -5.87 11.71
CA LEU A 297 -19.96 -6.42 10.52
C LEU A 297 -19.66 -5.58 9.29
N ASN A 298 -19.26 -6.22 8.23
CA ASN A 298 -19.13 -5.63 6.91
C ASN A 298 -20.27 -6.18 6.02
N PHE A 299 -21.29 -5.38 5.82
CA PHE A 299 -22.48 -5.77 5.06
C PHE A 299 -22.22 -5.94 3.56
N SER A 300 -21.28 -5.18 3.00
CA SER A 300 -20.94 -5.26 1.57
C SER A 300 -20.32 -6.61 1.18
N GLY A 301 -19.54 -7.21 2.08
CA GLY A 301 -18.91 -8.52 1.86
C GLY A 301 -19.54 -9.65 2.65
N GLN A 302 -20.54 -9.38 3.49
CA GLN A 302 -21.11 -10.32 4.46
C GLN A 302 -20.04 -10.97 5.36
N TRP A 303 -19.14 -10.12 5.87
CA TRP A 303 -18.04 -10.54 6.72
C TRP A 303 -18.23 -10.04 8.16
N LEU A 304 -17.91 -10.90 9.13
CA LEU A 304 -17.57 -10.48 10.46
C LEU A 304 -16.04 -10.34 10.53
N ILE A 305 -15.58 -9.09 10.55
CA ILE A 305 -14.16 -8.75 10.66
C ILE A 305 -13.78 -8.86 12.12
N LEU A 306 -12.98 -9.89 12.45
CA LEU A 306 -12.60 -10.23 13.80
C LEU A 306 -11.38 -9.44 14.26
N GLU A 307 -11.51 -8.78 15.40
CA GLU A 307 -10.48 -7.97 16.03
C GLU A 307 -10.06 -8.50 17.41
N GLY A 308 -10.81 -9.46 17.99
CA GLY A 308 -10.51 -10.11 19.26
C GLY A 308 -11.32 -11.40 19.49
N LEU A 309 -10.77 -12.30 20.29
CA LEU A 309 -11.38 -13.53 20.78
C LEU A 309 -11.65 -13.41 22.26
#